data_5b3b66212d27217998ea6c8f6568beb1
#
_entry.id   5b3b66212d27217998ea6c8f6568beb1
#
_cell.length_a   1.000
_cell.length_b   1.000
_cell.length_c   1.000
_cell.angle_alpha   90.00
_cell.angle_beta   90.00
_cell.angle_gamma   90.00
#
_symmetry.space_group_name_H-M   'P 1'
#
loop_
_entity.id
_entity.type
_entity.pdbx_description
1 polymer ?
#
loop_
_entity_poly.entity_id
_entity_poly.type
_entity_poly.pdbx_seq_one_letter_code
_entity_poly.pdbx_strand_id
1 'polypeptide(L)'
;MTLSTLKIHLVLAFLLASSTLWAAGPPVTELSAAQMAIAQAERTSPKGTAAQSLQAAKSAFAEAQALNDKRKYKDAGSAAIRAQVNAELAKAQAELANARMVVDEKAARNADLRRQLLVNTER
;
A
#
# COMPACT_ATOMS: atom_id res chain seq x y z
N MET A 1 -55.95 35.38 11.85
CA MET A 1 -54.50 35.52 11.88
C MET A 1 -53.77 34.23 12.35
N THR A 2 -54.19 33.08 11.93
CA THR A 2 -53.62 31.81 12.46
C THR A 2 -53.14 30.83 11.39
N LEU A 3 -53.20 31.19 10.12
CA LEU A 3 -52.79 30.34 8.99
C LEU A 3 -51.34 30.55 8.53
N SER A 4 -50.70 31.68 8.91
CA SER A 4 -49.31 31.95 8.54
C SER A 4 -48.28 31.26 9.42
N THR A 5 -48.55 31.05 10.68
CA THR A 5 -47.61 30.44 11.62
C THR A 5 -47.47 28.92 11.41
N LEU A 6 -48.53 28.26 10.93
CA LEU A 6 -48.54 26.82 10.69
C LEU A 6 -47.65 26.44 9.49
N LYS A 7 -47.53 27.30 8.48
CA LYS A 7 -46.69 27.05 7.30
C LYS A 7 -45.19 27.16 7.58
N ILE A 8 -44.79 28.00 8.54
CA ILE A 8 -43.39 28.19 8.90
C ILE A 8 -42.86 26.99 9.68
N HIS A 9 -43.65 26.37 10.51
CA HIS A 9 -43.25 25.18 11.29
C HIS A 9 -43.13 23.93 10.43
N LEU A 10 -43.91 23.80 9.35
CA LEU A 10 -43.82 22.66 8.43
C LEU A 10 -42.58 22.69 7.57
N VAL A 11 -42.06 23.88 7.20
CA VAL A 11 -40.84 24.04 6.39
C VAL A 11 -39.58 23.77 7.25
N LEU A 12 -39.62 24.13 8.54
CA LEU A 12 -38.49 23.93 9.44
C LEU A 12 -38.30 22.45 9.84
N ALA A 13 -39.35 21.66 9.84
CA ALA A 13 -39.31 20.21 10.14
C ALA A 13 -38.72 19.39 8.98
N PHE A 14 -38.72 19.90 7.76
CA PHE A 14 -38.21 19.17 6.59
C PHE A 14 -36.71 19.33 6.35
N LEU A 15 -36.05 20.29 7.00
CA LEU A 15 -34.62 20.59 6.87
C LEU A 15 -33.74 19.73 7.82
N LEU A 16 -34.28 18.96 8.72
CA LEU A 16 -33.56 18.14 9.70
C LEU A 16 -33.42 16.66 9.30
N ALA A 17 -33.98 16.25 8.17
CA ALA A 17 -34.00 14.83 7.75
C ALA A 17 -32.93 14.42 6.76
N SER A 18 -31.92 15.28 6.44
CA SER A 18 -30.93 14.99 5.39
C SER A 18 -29.53 14.70 5.93
N SER A 19 -29.36 14.32 7.18
CA SER A 19 -28.13 13.69 7.62
C SER A 19 -28.17 12.20 7.27
N THR A 20 -28.03 11.88 5.97
CA THR A 20 -27.59 10.55 5.56
C THR A 20 -26.16 10.37 6.09
N LEU A 21 -26.06 9.78 7.28
CA LEU A 21 -24.81 9.18 7.73
C LEU A 21 -24.42 8.14 6.67
N TRP A 22 -23.50 8.49 5.80
CA TRP A 22 -22.80 7.53 5.00
C TRP A 22 -21.97 6.68 5.97
N ALA A 23 -22.59 5.64 6.50
CA ALA A 23 -21.87 4.60 7.22
C ALA A 23 -20.90 3.99 6.18
N ALA A 24 -19.62 4.21 6.35
CA ALA A 24 -18.61 3.57 5.52
C ALA A 24 -18.83 2.05 5.58
N GLY A 25 -19.04 1.43 4.44
CA GLY A 25 -19.13 -0.01 4.32
C GLY A 25 -17.77 -0.70 4.56
N PRO A 26 -17.74 -2.04 4.62
CA PRO A 26 -16.49 -2.80 4.76
C PRO A 26 -15.50 -2.41 3.67
N PRO A 27 -14.21 -2.19 3.98
CA PRO A 27 -13.17 -1.78 3.02
C PRO A 27 -12.63 -2.99 2.22
N VAL A 28 -13.51 -3.63 1.47
CA VAL A 28 -13.20 -4.87 0.73
C VAL A 28 -12.15 -4.62 -0.34
N THR A 29 -12.25 -3.49 -1.04
CA THR A 29 -11.31 -3.11 -2.12
C THR A 29 -9.92 -2.85 -1.57
N GLU A 30 -9.82 -2.08 -0.49
CA GLU A 30 -8.56 -1.72 0.16
C GLU A 30 -7.87 -2.95 0.75
N LEU A 31 -8.63 -3.84 1.41
CA LEU A 31 -8.10 -5.09 1.95
C LEU A 31 -7.59 -6.01 0.83
N SER A 32 -8.34 -6.14 -0.26
CA SER A 32 -7.93 -6.93 -1.42
C SER A 32 -6.69 -6.35 -2.09
N ALA A 33 -6.61 -5.04 -2.28
CA ALA A 33 -5.45 -4.36 -2.85
C ALA A 33 -4.19 -4.56 -1.98
N ALA A 34 -4.32 -4.41 -0.66
CA ALA A 34 -3.23 -4.64 0.29
C ALA A 34 -2.73 -6.08 0.24
N GLN A 35 -3.63 -7.05 0.21
CA GLN A 35 -3.27 -8.46 0.12
C GLN A 35 -2.51 -8.78 -1.18
N MET A 36 -2.98 -8.25 -2.32
CA MET A 36 -2.31 -8.42 -3.61
C MET A 36 -0.94 -7.75 -3.63
N ALA A 37 -0.79 -6.56 -3.07
CA ALA A 37 0.48 -5.86 -2.98
C ALA A 37 1.50 -6.63 -2.13
N ILE A 38 1.08 -7.18 -0.98
CA ILE A 38 1.92 -8.03 -0.12
C ILE A 38 2.38 -9.27 -0.90
N ALA A 39 1.48 -9.96 -1.59
CA ALA A 39 1.81 -11.14 -2.38
C ALA A 39 2.79 -10.83 -3.52
N GLN A 40 2.68 -9.66 -4.16
CA GLN A 40 3.63 -9.21 -5.18
C GLN A 40 5.01 -8.90 -4.57
N ALA A 41 5.05 -8.23 -3.42
CA ALA A 41 6.30 -7.94 -2.73
C ALA A 41 7.03 -9.22 -2.28
N GLU A 42 6.32 -10.22 -1.80
CA GLU A 42 6.90 -11.53 -1.43
C GLU A 42 7.61 -12.23 -2.59
N ARG A 43 7.06 -12.13 -3.80
CA ARG A 43 7.65 -12.72 -5.01
C ARG A 43 9.01 -12.12 -5.39
N THR A 44 9.31 -10.91 -4.96
CA THR A 44 10.60 -10.26 -5.19
C THR A 44 11.71 -10.75 -4.25
N SER A 45 11.39 -11.64 -3.30
CA SER A 45 12.33 -12.16 -2.28
C SER A 45 13.04 -11.03 -1.53
N PRO A 46 12.31 -10.11 -0.88
CA PRO A 46 12.88 -8.91 -0.27
C PRO A 46 13.86 -9.25 0.86
N LYS A 47 14.98 -8.52 0.91
CA LYS A 47 16.02 -8.66 1.93
C LYS A 47 16.35 -7.30 2.55
N GLY A 48 16.94 -7.30 3.73
CA GLY A 48 17.36 -6.06 4.41
C GLY A 48 16.19 -5.10 4.64
N THR A 49 16.30 -3.85 4.20
CA THR A 49 15.27 -2.82 4.35
C THR A 49 13.96 -3.18 3.65
N ALA A 50 14.02 -3.84 2.51
CA ALA A 50 12.83 -4.32 1.80
C ALA A 50 12.05 -5.36 2.62
N ALA A 51 12.74 -6.26 3.32
CA ALA A 51 12.10 -7.22 4.22
C ALA A 51 11.44 -6.53 5.43
N GLN A 52 12.05 -5.47 5.96
CA GLN A 52 11.45 -4.66 7.03
C GLN A 52 10.17 -3.96 6.57
N SER A 53 10.18 -3.37 5.37
CA SER A 53 8.99 -2.75 4.76
C SER A 53 7.88 -3.78 4.52
N LEU A 54 8.21 -5.00 4.08
CA LEU A 54 7.25 -6.07 3.93
C LEU A 54 6.65 -6.50 5.28
N GLN A 55 7.46 -6.57 6.33
CA GLN A 55 6.97 -6.89 7.67
C GLN A 55 6.02 -5.80 8.19
N ALA A 56 6.34 -4.51 7.96
CA ALA A 56 5.46 -3.41 8.29
C ALA A 56 4.12 -3.49 7.51
N ALA A 57 4.17 -3.90 6.25
CA ALA A 57 2.97 -4.13 5.45
C ALA A 57 2.08 -5.23 6.04
N LYS A 58 2.66 -6.36 6.41
CA LYS A 58 1.93 -7.48 7.03
C LYS A 58 1.32 -7.10 8.38
N SER A 59 2.03 -6.34 9.21
CA SER A 59 1.51 -5.86 10.48
C SER A 59 0.33 -4.89 10.29
N ALA A 60 0.44 -3.96 9.34
CA ALA A 60 -0.65 -3.04 9.02
C ALA A 60 -1.87 -3.76 8.43
N PHE A 61 -1.66 -4.82 7.65
CA PHE A 61 -2.75 -5.65 7.11
C PHE A 61 -3.48 -6.41 8.22
N ALA A 62 -2.75 -7.01 9.16
CA ALA A 62 -3.36 -7.68 10.32
C ALA A 62 -4.17 -6.69 11.18
N GLU A 63 -3.66 -5.47 11.38
CA GLU A 63 -4.41 -4.39 12.04
C GLU A 63 -5.69 -4.04 11.29
N ALA A 64 -5.62 -3.92 9.94
CA ALA A 64 -6.77 -3.64 9.10
C ALA A 64 -7.86 -4.72 9.24
N GLN A 65 -7.48 -5.99 9.26
CA GLN A 65 -8.41 -7.10 9.49
C GLN A 65 -9.07 -7.03 10.87
N ALA A 66 -8.27 -6.81 11.92
CA ALA A 66 -8.79 -6.70 13.28
C ALA A 66 -9.75 -5.50 13.46
N LEU A 67 -9.50 -4.39 12.78
CA LEU A 67 -10.39 -3.23 12.78
C LEU A 67 -11.69 -3.52 11.99
N ASN A 68 -11.58 -4.23 10.86
CA ASN A 68 -12.74 -4.64 10.07
C ASN A 68 -13.67 -5.56 10.87
N ASP A 69 -13.13 -6.53 11.61
CA ASP A 69 -13.89 -7.43 12.46
C ASP A 69 -14.64 -6.69 13.58
N LYS A 70 -14.05 -5.59 14.06
CA LYS A 70 -14.67 -4.65 15.02
C LYS A 70 -15.62 -3.66 14.37
N ARG A 71 -15.89 -3.77 13.07
CA ARG A 71 -16.71 -2.85 12.26
C ARG A 71 -16.24 -1.40 12.26
N LYS A 72 -14.95 -1.17 12.55
CA LYS A 72 -14.28 0.13 12.43
C LYS A 72 -13.81 0.35 11.00
N TYR A 73 -14.74 0.38 10.06
CA TYR A 73 -14.46 0.32 8.63
C TYR A 73 -13.57 1.43 8.09
N LYS A 74 -13.74 2.66 8.59
CA LYS A 74 -12.89 3.79 8.20
C LYS A 74 -11.43 3.57 8.59
N ASP A 75 -11.21 3.14 9.83
CA ASP A 75 -9.86 2.88 10.36
C ASP A 75 -9.24 1.65 9.66
N ALA A 76 -10.06 0.62 9.42
CA ALA A 76 -9.65 -0.57 8.67
C ALA A 76 -9.20 -0.22 7.25
N GLY A 77 -9.93 0.63 6.53
CA GLY A 77 -9.54 1.10 5.21
C GLY A 77 -8.22 1.86 5.23
N SER A 78 -8.04 2.77 6.20
CA SER A 78 -6.79 3.50 6.36
C SER A 78 -5.59 2.59 6.67
N ALA A 79 -5.79 1.57 7.50
CA ALA A 79 -4.75 0.57 7.81
C ALA A 79 -4.44 -0.31 6.59
N ALA A 80 -5.44 -0.69 5.79
CA ALA A 80 -5.26 -1.44 4.55
C ALA A 80 -4.45 -0.64 3.50
N ILE A 81 -4.76 0.64 3.31
CA ILE A 81 -3.98 1.52 2.42
C ILE A 81 -2.53 1.61 2.90
N ARG A 82 -2.30 1.76 4.20
CA ARG A 82 -0.94 1.77 4.77
C ARG A 82 -0.20 0.45 4.52
N ALA A 83 -0.89 -0.69 4.61
CA ALA A 83 -0.34 -1.99 4.28
C ALA A 83 0.05 -2.08 2.81
N GLN A 84 -0.82 -1.62 1.90
CA GLN A 84 -0.54 -1.58 0.47
C GLN A 84 0.71 -0.76 0.16
N VAL A 85 0.78 0.48 0.65
CA VAL A 85 1.92 1.38 0.41
C VAL A 85 3.24 0.79 0.92
N ASN A 86 3.24 0.19 2.11
CA ASN A 86 4.44 -0.47 2.65
C ASN A 86 4.86 -1.69 1.82
N ALA A 87 3.91 -2.44 1.26
CA ALA A 87 4.20 -3.57 0.38
C ALA A 87 4.78 -3.10 -0.97
N GLU A 88 4.22 -2.06 -1.55
CA GLU A 88 4.75 -1.44 -2.78
C GLU A 88 6.16 -0.89 -2.57
N LEU A 89 6.42 -0.27 -1.42
CA LEU A 89 7.77 0.17 -1.03
C LEU A 89 8.73 -1.01 -0.91
N ALA A 90 8.33 -2.10 -0.27
CA ALA A 90 9.13 -3.31 -0.14
C ALA A 90 9.50 -3.89 -1.52
N LYS A 91 8.52 -3.96 -2.42
CA LYS A 91 8.73 -4.40 -3.81
C LYS A 91 9.73 -3.52 -4.53
N ALA A 92 9.55 -2.21 -4.51
CA ALA A 92 10.44 -1.26 -5.20
C ALA A 92 11.88 -1.32 -4.65
N GLN A 93 12.05 -1.44 -3.33
CA GLN A 93 13.37 -1.60 -2.70
C GLN A 93 14.05 -2.91 -3.10
N ALA A 94 13.30 -4.01 -3.18
CA ALA A 94 13.83 -5.31 -3.61
C ALA A 94 14.23 -5.29 -5.09
N GLU A 95 13.40 -4.70 -5.96
CA GLU A 95 13.69 -4.54 -7.39
C GLU A 95 14.95 -3.68 -7.61
N LEU A 96 15.10 -2.58 -6.86
CA LEU A 96 16.28 -1.74 -6.90
C LEU A 96 17.55 -2.50 -6.46
N ALA A 97 17.46 -3.28 -5.37
CA ALA A 97 18.56 -4.10 -4.89
C ALA A 97 18.99 -5.15 -5.94
N ASN A 98 18.02 -5.81 -6.57
CA ASN A 98 18.27 -6.79 -7.63
C ASN A 98 18.89 -6.13 -8.86
N ALA A 99 18.41 -4.96 -9.28
CA ALA A 99 18.99 -4.22 -10.41
C ALA A 99 20.45 -3.81 -10.12
N ARG A 100 20.75 -3.35 -8.91
CA ARG A 100 22.13 -3.03 -8.50
C ARG A 100 23.04 -4.25 -8.56
N MET A 101 22.61 -5.39 -8.04
CA MET A 101 23.39 -6.63 -8.13
C MET A 101 23.73 -7.01 -9.58
N VAL A 102 22.77 -6.88 -10.50
CA VAL A 102 23.01 -7.15 -11.93
C VAL A 102 24.03 -6.17 -12.54
N VAL A 103 23.97 -4.89 -12.19
CA VAL A 103 24.94 -3.89 -12.63
C VAL A 103 26.33 -4.19 -12.11
N ASP A 104 26.45 -4.51 -10.82
CA ASP A 104 27.73 -4.84 -10.17
C ASP A 104 28.36 -6.10 -10.78
N GLU A 105 27.56 -7.13 -11.06
CA GLU A 105 28.00 -8.35 -11.73
C GLU A 105 28.52 -8.07 -13.14
N LYS A 106 27.78 -7.26 -13.92
CA LYS A 106 28.23 -6.87 -15.27
C LYS A 106 29.50 -6.02 -15.22
N ALA A 107 29.65 -5.12 -14.27
CA ALA A 107 30.83 -4.32 -14.06
C ALA A 107 32.06 -5.20 -13.74
N ALA A 108 31.87 -6.18 -12.84
CA ALA A 108 32.92 -7.14 -12.50
C ALA A 108 33.37 -7.98 -13.72
N ARG A 109 32.40 -8.51 -14.48
CA ARG A 109 32.71 -9.25 -15.73
C ARG A 109 33.44 -8.37 -16.74
N ASN A 110 33.04 -7.13 -16.93
CA ASN A 110 33.72 -6.21 -17.85
C ASN A 110 35.17 -5.91 -17.42
N ALA A 111 35.39 -5.74 -16.11
CA ALA A 111 36.72 -5.55 -15.56
C ALA A 111 37.60 -6.80 -15.78
N ASP A 112 37.06 -7.98 -15.64
CA ASP A 112 37.74 -9.24 -15.88
C ASP A 112 38.12 -9.42 -17.37
N LEU A 113 37.16 -9.19 -18.27
CA LEU A 113 37.41 -9.25 -19.72
C LEU A 113 38.49 -8.25 -20.16
N ARG A 114 38.48 -7.03 -19.60
CA ARG A 114 39.55 -6.05 -19.89
C ARG A 114 40.93 -6.56 -19.46
N ARG A 115 41.04 -7.17 -18.28
CA ARG A 115 42.30 -7.78 -17.81
C ARG A 115 42.76 -8.89 -18.72
N GLN A 116 41.87 -9.78 -19.18
CA GLN A 116 42.21 -10.87 -20.09
C GLN A 116 42.72 -10.35 -21.46
N LEU A 117 42.10 -9.29 -22.00
CA LEU A 117 42.50 -8.66 -23.24
C LEU A 117 43.91 -8.06 -23.13
N LEU A 118 44.23 -7.37 -22.04
CA LEU A 118 45.54 -6.79 -21.81
C LEU A 118 46.64 -7.87 -21.74
N VAL A 119 46.38 -8.96 -21.02
CA VAL A 119 47.34 -10.08 -20.93
C VAL A 119 47.59 -10.76 -22.28
N ASN A 120 46.55 -10.87 -23.13
CA ASN A 120 46.67 -11.48 -24.46
C ASN A 120 47.40 -10.56 -25.48
N THR A 121 47.40 -9.25 -25.26
CA THR A 121 48.07 -8.28 -26.14
C THR A 121 49.58 -8.19 -25.89
N GLU A 122 50.06 -8.63 -24.73
CA GLU A 122 51.48 -8.63 -24.33
C GLU A 122 52.22 -9.93 -24.71
N ARG A 123 51.54 -10.89 -25.34
CA ARG A 123 52.11 -12.13 -25.88
C ARG A 123 52.27 -12.06 -27.38
#